data_ddaa5845cdd0755f14a63b0961ba6d59
#
_entry.id   ddaa5845cdd0755f14a63b0961ba6d59
#
_cell.length_a   1.000
_cell.length_b   1.000
_cell.length_c   1.000
_cell.angle_alpha   90.00
_cell.angle_beta   90.00
_cell.angle_gamma   90.00
#
_symmetry.space_group_name_H-M   'P 1'
#
loop_
_entity.id
_entity.type
_entity.pdbx_description
1 polymer ?
#
loop_
_entity_poly.entity_id
_entity_poly.type
_entity_poly.pdbx_seq_one_letter_code
_entity_poly.pdbx_strand_id
1 'polypeptide(L)'
;MKKILIVDDEKDIRFILNEILTENHYTIVSAGTIKEAESIINNDHFDLALLDVLLDEKSRDGLYLLNQIKNKNKDIPVIMMSGHANIQIAVNSVKDGAFEFLEKPFNQERLLNFIKRGIEFSELSTSKQNLQENIFKSFELIGQSKEILKIKEEINKIANLDGRILIERT
;
A
#
# COMPACT_ATOMS: atom_id res chain seq x y z
N MET A 1 13.97 10.12 3.50
CA MET A 1 14.32 8.69 3.66
C MET A 1 13.02 7.90 3.67
N LYS A 2 13.01 6.72 3.05
CA LYS A 2 11.82 5.84 3.04
C LYS A 2 11.70 5.13 4.39
N LYS A 3 10.48 5.03 4.90
CA LYS A 3 10.17 4.42 6.20
C LYS A 3 9.54 3.06 6.02
N ILE A 4 10.06 2.04 6.69
CA ILE A 4 9.62 0.65 6.59
C ILE A 4 9.06 0.21 7.93
N LEU A 5 7.84 -0.35 7.91
CA LEU A 5 7.25 -1.05 9.05
C LEU A 5 7.69 -2.51 9.03
N ILE A 6 8.22 -3.00 10.16
CA ILE A 6 8.53 -4.42 10.39
C ILE A 6 7.60 -4.96 11.47
N VAL A 7 6.90 -6.05 11.17
CA VAL A 7 6.08 -6.76 12.15
C VAL A 7 6.48 -8.23 12.18
N ASP A 8 7.00 -8.66 13.33
CA ASP A 8 7.50 -10.01 13.55
C ASP A 8 7.53 -10.23 15.08
N ASP A 9 7.10 -11.34 15.61
CA ASP A 9 7.13 -11.62 17.05
C ASP A 9 8.54 -11.99 17.55
N GLU A 10 9.39 -12.52 16.65
CA GLU A 10 10.77 -12.86 16.94
C GLU A 10 11.68 -11.61 17.04
N LYS A 11 12.17 -11.30 18.23
CA LYS A 11 13.04 -10.13 18.46
C LYS A 11 14.33 -10.16 17.64
N ASP A 12 14.90 -11.35 17.47
CA ASP A 12 16.16 -11.52 16.72
C ASP A 12 15.98 -11.21 15.24
N ILE A 13 14.84 -11.61 14.66
CA ILE A 13 14.50 -11.29 13.27
C ILE A 13 14.32 -9.77 13.11
N ARG A 14 13.56 -9.13 14.00
CA ARG A 14 13.41 -7.66 13.97
C ARG A 14 14.74 -6.94 14.11
N PHE A 15 15.64 -7.43 14.97
CA PHE A 15 16.96 -6.85 15.14
C PHE A 15 17.78 -6.97 13.85
N ILE A 16 17.89 -8.16 13.26
CA ILE A 16 18.63 -8.39 12.02
C ILE A 16 18.07 -7.53 10.87
N LEU A 17 16.74 -7.48 10.72
CA LEU A 17 16.10 -6.65 9.70
C LEU A 17 16.40 -5.16 9.92
N ASN A 18 16.35 -4.70 11.17
CA ASN A 18 16.66 -3.31 11.50
C ASN A 18 18.11 -2.94 11.13
N GLU A 19 19.10 -3.79 11.46
CA GLU A 19 20.51 -3.59 11.10
C GLU A 19 20.65 -3.49 9.56
N ILE A 20 20.19 -4.52 8.84
CA ILE A 20 20.28 -4.56 7.37
C ILE A 20 19.68 -3.32 6.73
N LEU A 21 18.48 -2.92 7.16
CA LEU A 21 17.75 -1.83 6.52
C LEU A 21 18.30 -0.45 6.91
N THR A 22 18.77 -0.28 8.13
CA THR A 22 19.41 0.96 8.57
C THR A 22 20.73 1.18 7.83
N GLU A 23 21.55 0.15 7.63
CA GLU A 23 22.75 0.22 6.79
C GLU A 23 22.45 0.61 5.34
N ASN A 24 21.27 0.27 4.84
CA ASN A 24 20.79 0.63 3.51
C ASN A 24 19.95 1.92 3.47
N HIS A 25 20.10 2.77 4.47
CA HIS A 25 19.51 4.12 4.54
C HIS A 25 17.97 4.15 4.60
N TYR A 26 17.32 3.13 5.15
CA TYR A 26 15.90 3.14 5.47
C TYR A 26 15.66 3.58 6.91
N THR A 27 14.55 4.24 7.16
CA THR A 27 14.04 4.50 8.52
C THR A 27 13.12 3.37 8.92
N ILE A 28 13.27 2.85 10.15
CA ILE A 28 12.53 1.67 10.58
C ILE A 28 11.58 2.02 11.73
N VAL A 29 10.40 1.46 11.67
CA VAL A 29 9.49 1.32 12.80
C VAL A 29 9.14 -0.16 12.94
N SER A 30 9.19 -0.71 14.14
CA SER A 30 8.96 -2.14 14.34
C SER A 30 7.92 -2.41 15.42
N ALA A 31 7.18 -3.51 15.24
CA ALA A 31 6.22 -4.02 16.20
C ALA A 31 6.47 -5.51 16.44
N GLY A 32 6.34 -5.94 17.68
CA GLY A 32 6.45 -7.35 18.08
C GLY A 32 5.09 -8.00 18.32
N THR A 33 4.01 -7.23 18.25
CA THR A 33 2.64 -7.69 18.49
C THR A 33 1.68 -7.05 17.50
N ILE A 34 0.54 -7.69 17.27
CA ILE A 34 -0.52 -7.14 16.41
C ILE A 34 -1.01 -5.79 16.94
N LYS A 35 -1.16 -5.66 18.27
CA LYS A 35 -1.63 -4.43 18.90
C LYS A 35 -0.69 -3.24 18.67
N GLU A 36 0.61 -3.46 18.75
CA GLU A 36 1.61 -2.45 18.41
C GLU A 36 1.55 -2.10 16.93
N ALA A 37 1.45 -3.11 16.05
CA ALA A 37 1.33 -2.93 14.61
C ALA A 37 0.07 -2.12 14.24
N GLU A 38 -1.09 -2.44 14.81
CA GLU A 38 -2.34 -1.67 14.63
C GLU A 38 -2.18 -0.20 15.04
N SER A 39 -1.50 0.05 16.17
CA SER A 39 -1.22 1.42 16.61
C SER A 39 -0.38 2.19 15.60
N ILE A 40 0.67 1.56 15.07
CA ILE A 40 1.53 2.16 14.03
C ILE A 40 0.77 2.36 12.73
N ILE A 41 0.03 1.36 12.27
CA ILE A 41 -0.77 1.44 11.05
C ILE A 41 -1.77 2.60 11.12
N ASN A 42 -2.35 2.86 12.28
CA ASN A 42 -3.35 3.91 12.45
C ASN A 42 -2.75 5.32 12.59
N ASN A 43 -1.62 5.46 13.25
CA ASN A 43 -1.12 6.75 13.71
C ASN A 43 0.17 7.21 13.03
N ASP A 44 0.86 6.32 12.32
CA ASP A 44 2.13 6.62 11.69
C ASP A 44 2.07 6.48 10.16
N HIS A 45 3.07 7.02 9.47
CA HIS A 45 3.25 6.86 8.03
C HIS A 45 4.44 5.95 7.76
N PHE A 46 4.31 5.06 6.79
CA PHE A 46 5.37 4.22 6.27
C PHE A 46 5.18 3.96 4.78
N ASP A 47 6.27 3.74 4.07
CA ASP A 47 6.30 3.58 2.62
C ASP A 47 6.20 2.10 2.18
N LEU A 48 6.52 1.15 3.09
CA LEU A 48 6.48 -0.28 2.85
C LEU A 48 6.31 -1.03 4.18
N ALA A 49 5.67 -2.20 4.16
CA ALA A 49 5.60 -3.08 5.32
C ALA A 49 6.20 -4.46 5.03
N LEU A 50 6.95 -4.99 6.02
CA LEU A 50 7.40 -6.36 6.12
C LEU A 50 6.59 -7.03 7.25
N LEU A 51 5.79 -8.03 6.93
CA LEU A 51 4.90 -8.68 7.89
C LEU A 51 5.21 -10.17 7.99
N ASP A 52 5.47 -10.68 9.18
CA ASP A 52 5.45 -12.12 9.37
C ASP A 52 4.01 -12.64 9.23
N VAL A 53 3.86 -13.79 8.57
CA VAL A 53 2.57 -14.48 8.42
C VAL A 53 2.09 -14.98 9.78
N LEU A 54 2.98 -15.62 10.56
CA LEU A 54 2.66 -16.20 11.85
C LEU A 54 3.07 -15.22 12.95
N LEU A 55 2.11 -14.65 13.62
CA LEU A 55 2.29 -13.87 14.83
C LEU A 55 1.65 -14.62 15.98
N ASP A 56 2.21 -14.55 17.19
CA ASP A 56 1.82 -15.34 18.36
C ASP A 56 0.40 -14.99 18.92
N GLU A 57 -0.56 -14.72 18.03
CA GLU A 57 -1.96 -14.50 18.39
C GLU A 57 -2.88 -15.45 17.62
N LYS A 58 -3.65 -16.26 18.37
CA LYS A 58 -4.51 -17.34 17.85
C LYS A 58 -5.61 -16.92 16.89
N SER A 59 -5.99 -15.64 16.82
CA SER A 59 -7.13 -15.14 16.03
C SER A 59 -6.79 -14.08 14.99
N ARG A 60 -5.57 -13.58 15.01
CA ARG A 60 -5.09 -12.54 14.10
C ARG A 60 -3.66 -12.87 13.71
N ASP A 61 -3.34 -12.73 12.46
CA ASP A 61 -2.04 -13.04 11.89
C ASP A 61 -1.56 -11.91 10.98
N GLY A 62 -0.45 -12.11 10.30
CA GLY A 62 0.06 -11.13 9.34
C GLY A 62 -0.89 -10.87 8.17
N LEU A 63 -1.76 -11.83 7.80
CA LEU A 63 -2.77 -11.63 6.76
C LEU A 63 -3.86 -10.65 7.21
N TYR A 64 -4.22 -10.68 8.48
CA TYR A 64 -5.12 -9.68 9.06
C TYR A 64 -4.51 -8.27 8.94
N LEU A 65 -3.24 -8.09 9.28
CA LEU A 65 -2.54 -6.79 9.15
C LEU A 65 -2.40 -6.36 7.70
N LEU A 66 -2.13 -7.29 6.77
CA LEU A 66 -2.14 -7.02 5.34
C LEU A 66 -3.47 -6.38 4.91
N ASN A 67 -4.59 -6.99 5.29
CA ASN A 67 -5.92 -6.46 4.98
C ASN A 67 -6.15 -5.06 5.59
N GLN A 68 -5.72 -4.82 6.83
CA GLN A 68 -5.81 -3.50 7.47
C GLN A 68 -5.04 -2.43 6.68
N ILE A 69 -3.81 -2.72 6.29
CA ILE A 69 -2.98 -1.80 5.49
C ILE A 69 -3.64 -1.54 4.13
N LYS A 70 -4.10 -2.58 3.43
CA LYS A 70 -4.71 -2.45 2.10
C LYS A 70 -6.05 -1.72 2.11
N ASN A 71 -6.83 -1.85 3.18
CA ASN A 71 -8.05 -1.08 3.35
C ASN A 71 -7.77 0.41 3.59
N LYS A 72 -6.68 0.73 4.28
CA LYS A 72 -6.27 2.12 4.54
C LYS A 72 -5.61 2.76 3.32
N ASN A 73 -4.68 2.06 2.69
CA ASN A 73 -4.00 2.50 1.48
C ASN A 73 -3.55 1.30 0.64
N LYS A 74 -4.16 1.13 -0.53
CA LYS A 74 -3.87 0.02 -1.46
C LYS A 74 -2.48 0.09 -2.08
N ASP A 75 -1.90 1.28 -2.17
CA ASP A 75 -0.63 1.53 -2.85
C ASP A 75 0.60 1.25 -1.96
N ILE A 76 0.43 1.08 -0.65
CA ILE A 76 1.52 0.67 0.23
C ILE A 76 1.91 -0.78 -0.10
N PRO A 77 3.14 -1.05 -0.58
CA PRO A 77 3.59 -2.40 -0.82
C PRO A 77 3.78 -3.14 0.51
N VAL A 78 3.27 -4.37 0.55
CA VAL A 78 3.40 -5.27 1.70
C VAL A 78 4.12 -6.53 1.25
N ILE A 79 5.25 -6.84 1.90
CA ILE A 79 5.99 -8.08 1.71
C ILE A 79 5.66 -8.99 2.88
N MET A 80 5.09 -10.15 2.59
CA MET A 80 4.83 -11.17 3.61
C MET A 80 6.06 -12.03 3.83
N MET A 81 6.39 -12.35 5.07
CA MET A 81 7.50 -13.22 5.44
C MET A 81 6.98 -14.47 6.12
N SER A 82 7.59 -15.66 5.89
CA SER A 82 7.21 -16.87 6.60
C SER A 82 8.35 -17.86 6.69
N GLY A 83 8.48 -18.50 7.85
CA GLY A 83 9.43 -19.62 8.06
C GLY A 83 8.91 -20.98 7.56
N HIS A 84 7.64 -21.08 7.18
CA HIS A 84 7.05 -22.29 6.64
C HIS A 84 6.53 -22.01 5.22
N ALA A 85 7.27 -22.48 4.23
CA ALA A 85 6.89 -22.35 2.83
C ALA A 85 5.63 -23.18 2.54
N ASN A 86 4.47 -22.57 2.76
CA ASN A 86 3.21 -23.13 2.27
C ASN A 86 2.81 -22.35 1.02
N ILE A 87 2.91 -23.01 -0.14
CA ILE A 87 2.53 -22.42 -1.44
C ILE A 87 1.13 -21.82 -1.38
N GLN A 88 0.21 -22.44 -0.66
CA GLN A 88 -1.16 -21.94 -0.53
C GLN A 88 -1.22 -20.60 0.21
N ILE A 89 -0.42 -20.43 1.27
CA ILE A 89 -0.35 -19.16 2.01
C ILE A 89 0.25 -18.07 1.11
N ALA A 90 1.32 -18.38 0.40
CA ALA A 90 1.95 -17.43 -0.53
C ALA A 90 0.97 -16.96 -1.62
N VAL A 91 0.28 -17.91 -2.27
CA VAL A 91 -0.73 -17.61 -3.31
C VAL A 91 -1.89 -16.77 -2.75
N ASN A 92 -2.39 -17.11 -1.56
CA ASN A 92 -3.48 -16.37 -0.93
C ASN A 92 -3.03 -14.95 -0.55
N SER A 93 -1.84 -14.78 0.03
CA SER A 93 -1.29 -13.47 0.37
C SER A 93 -1.22 -12.54 -0.85
N VAL A 94 -0.77 -13.05 -2.00
CA VAL A 94 -0.72 -12.27 -3.24
C VAL A 94 -2.12 -11.91 -3.75
N LYS A 95 -3.09 -12.83 -3.66
CA LYS A 95 -4.50 -12.56 -3.99
C LYS A 95 -5.11 -11.48 -3.09
N ASP A 96 -4.72 -11.46 -1.82
CA ASP A 96 -5.16 -10.48 -0.83
C ASP A 96 -4.41 -9.14 -0.95
N GLY A 97 -3.54 -9.01 -1.95
CA GLY A 97 -2.87 -7.77 -2.31
C GLY A 97 -1.46 -7.59 -1.75
N ALA A 98 -0.82 -8.64 -1.22
CA ALA A 98 0.61 -8.57 -0.92
C ALA A 98 1.40 -8.30 -2.22
N PHE A 99 2.42 -7.47 -2.10
CA PHE A 99 3.31 -7.15 -3.21
C PHE A 99 4.23 -8.33 -3.54
N GLU A 100 4.73 -9.01 -2.50
CA GLU A 100 5.64 -10.15 -2.64
C GLU A 100 5.57 -11.05 -1.40
N PHE A 101 6.09 -12.27 -1.53
CA PHE A 101 6.23 -13.23 -0.45
C PHE A 101 7.69 -13.68 -0.31
N LEU A 102 8.23 -13.60 0.91
CA LEU A 102 9.61 -13.91 1.24
C LEU A 102 9.69 -15.06 2.23
N GLU A 103 10.27 -16.19 1.81
CA GLU A 103 10.50 -17.35 2.66
C GLU A 103 11.72 -17.14 3.57
N LYS A 104 11.59 -17.40 4.87
CA LYS A 104 12.68 -17.46 5.85
C LYS A 104 13.32 -18.86 5.82
N PRO A 105 14.65 -19.01 5.89
CA PRO A 105 15.63 -17.93 5.91
C PRO A 105 15.87 -17.32 4.52
N PHE A 106 15.98 -15.99 4.45
CA PHE A 106 16.26 -15.25 3.24
C PHE A 106 17.65 -14.63 3.23
N ASN A 107 18.22 -14.42 2.05
CA ASN A 107 19.43 -13.64 1.92
C ASN A 107 19.13 -12.14 1.85
N GLN A 108 20.10 -11.33 2.28
CA GLN A 108 19.99 -9.87 2.31
C GLN A 108 19.72 -9.28 0.93
N GLU A 109 20.37 -9.78 -0.11
CA GLU A 109 20.21 -9.27 -1.49
C GLU A 109 18.77 -9.43 -2.00
N ARG A 110 18.15 -10.59 -1.75
CA ARG A 110 16.76 -10.86 -2.13
C ARG A 110 15.78 -9.94 -1.39
N LEU A 111 15.98 -9.75 -0.08
CA LEU A 111 15.19 -8.83 0.74
C LEU A 111 15.26 -7.40 0.18
N LEU A 112 16.47 -6.87 -0.03
CA LEU A 112 16.68 -5.51 -0.51
C LEU A 112 16.12 -5.30 -1.93
N ASN A 113 16.23 -6.30 -2.80
CA ASN A 113 15.64 -6.26 -4.13
C ASN A 113 14.12 -6.14 -4.08
N PHE A 114 13.45 -6.93 -3.23
CA PHE A 114 12.00 -6.85 -3.08
C PHE A 114 11.54 -5.51 -2.50
N ILE A 115 12.27 -4.98 -1.52
CA ILE A 115 11.99 -3.66 -0.93
C ILE A 115 12.12 -2.57 -1.99
N LYS A 116 13.22 -2.56 -2.75
CA LYS A 116 13.45 -1.59 -3.81
C LYS A 116 12.32 -1.61 -4.85
N ARG A 117 11.98 -2.78 -5.37
CA ARG A 117 10.88 -2.96 -6.32
C ARG A 117 9.53 -2.51 -5.76
N GLY A 118 9.26 -2.81 -4.48
CA GLY A 118 8.03 -2.38 -3.82
C GLY A 118 7.93 -0.86 -3.73
N ILE A 119 9.00 -0.19 -3.33
CA ILE A 119 9.05 1.28 -3.25
C ILE A 119 8.87 1.92 -4.63
N GLU A 120 9.58 1.42 -5.65
CA GLU A 120 9.43 1.88 -7.04
C GLU A 120 7.99 1.73 -7.54
N PHE A 121 7.35 0.61 -7.25
CA PHE A 121 5.95 0.36 -7.58
C PHE A 121 5.00 1.40 -6.92
N SER A 122 5.18 1.67 -5.64
CA SER A 122 4.39 2.67 -4.90
C SER A 122 4.57 4.08 -5.47
N GLU A 123 5.79 4.46 -5.83
CA GLU A 123 6.08 5.77 -6.45
C GLU A 123 5.41 5.93 -7.81
N LEU A 124 5.44 4.88 -8.64
CA LEU A 124 4.76 4.88 -9.94
C LEU A 124 3.24 4.98 -9.79
N SER A 125 2.65 4.26 -8.83
CA SER A 125 1.22 4.31 -8.53
C SER A 125 0.79 5.72 -8.12
N THR A 126 1.51 6.33 -7.19
CA THR A 126 1.26 7.71 -6.72
C THR A 126 1.41 8.73 -7.86
N SER A 127 2.44 8.58 -8.69
CA SER A 127 2.66 9.47 -9.84
C SER A 127 1.52 9.38 -10.85
N LYS A 128 1.02 8.18 -11.12
CA LYS A 128 -0.14 7.96 -12.01
C LYS A 128 -1.41 8.61 -11.46
N GLN A 129 -1.68 8.46 -10.18
CA GLN A 129 -2.83 9.10 -9.53
C GLN A 129 -2.75 10.63 -9.60
N ASN A 130 -1.58 11.21 -9.29
CA ASN A 130 -1.36 12.65 -9.38
C ASN A 130 -1.55 13.18 -10.80
N LEU A 131 -1.09 12.45 -11.83
CA LEU A 131 -1.31 12.81 -13.23
C LEU A 131 -2.80 12.77 -13.60
N GLN A 132 -3.53 11.75 -13.17
CA GLN A 132 -4.97 11.66 -13.39
C GLN A 132 -5.73 12.81 -12.72
N GLU A 133 -5.43 13.11 -11.46
CA GLU A 133 -6.04 14.24 -10.74
C GLU A 133 -5.73 15.59 -11.41
N ASN A 134 -4.50 15.80 -11.89
CA ASN A 134 -4.14 17.03 -12.59
C ASN A 134 -4.86 17.15 -13.93
N ILE A 135 -5.03 16.04 -14.66
CA ILE A 135 -5.83 16.00 -15.88
C ILE A 135 -7.29 16.37 -15.56
N PHE A 136 -7.91 15.75 -14.56
CA PHE A 136 -9.27 16.10 -14.15
C PHE A 136 -9.41 17.56 -13.74
N LYS A 137 -8.48 18.11 -12.95
CA LYS A 137 -8.47 19.52 -12.57
C LYS A 137 -8.30 20.46 -13.77
N SER A 138 -7.55 20.07 -14.80
CA SER A 138 -7.38 20.87 -16.01
C SER A 138 -8.63 20.93 -16.91
N PHE A 139 -9.53 19.96 -16.76
CA PHE A 139 -10.83 19.92 -17.43
C PHE A 139 -11.97 20.45 -16.55
N GLU A 140 -11.67 20.94 -15.35
CA GLU A 140 -12.70 21.51 -14.48
C GLU A 140 -13.25 22.80 -15.12
N LEU A 141 -14.56 22.82 -15.37
CA LEU A 141 -15.27 24.01 -15.85
C LEU A 141 -15.14 25.12 -14.80
N ILE A 142 -14.27 26.10 -15.07
CA ILE A 142 -14.01 27.22 -14.19
C ILE A 142 -15.09 28.30 -14.44
N GLY A 143 -15.87 28.61 -13.43
CA GLY A 143 -16.85 29.69 -13.44
C GLY A 143 -17.96 29.49 -12.42
N GLN A 144 -18.56 30.63 -12.03
CA GLN A 144 -19.69 30.72 -11.08
C GLN A 144 -20.91 31.37 -11.69
N SER A 145 -20.95 31.56 -13.01
CA SER A 145 -22.15 32.07 -13.66
C SER A 145 -23.28 31.05 -13.56
N LYS A 146 -24.52 31.53 -13.62
CA LYS A 146 -25.72 30.67 -13.55
C LYS A 146 -25.75 29.61 -14.68
N GLU A 147 -25.18 29.94 -15.83
CA GLU A 147 -25.07 29.06 -16.99
C GLU A 147 -24.10 27.93 -16.75
N ILE A 148 -22.92 28.26 -16.20
CA ILE A 148 -21.87 27.26 -15.84
C ILE A 148 -22.34 26.33 -14.73
N LEU A 149 -23.06 26.84 -13.74
CA LEU A 149 -23.63 26.00 -12.67
C LEU A 149 -24.67 25.02 -13.22
N LYS A 150 -25.53 25.44 -14.14
CA LYS A 150 -26.45 24.53 -14.82
C LYS A 150 -25.75 23.43 -15.61
N ILE A 151 -24.71 23.80 -16.38
CA ILE A 151 -23.91 22.82 -17.12
C ILE A 151 -23.24 21.82 -16.17
N LYS A 152 -22.69 22.26 -15.03
CA LYS A 152 -22.13 21.37 -14.01
C LYS A 152 -23.17 20.40 -13.43
N GLU A 153 -24.39 20.87 -13.18
CA GLU A 153 -25.47 20.01 -12.70
C GLU A 153 -25.91 18.97 -13.77
N GLU A 154 -25.97 19.36 -15.03
CA GLU A 154 -26.30 18.46 -16.14
C GLU A 154 -25.21 17.41 -16.34
N ILE A 155 -23.93 17.80 -16.32
CA ILE A 155 -22.80 16.87 -16.39
C ILE A 155 -22.86 15.85 -15.24
N ASN A 156 -23.10 16.29 -14.01
CA ASN A 156 -23.21 15.38 -12.86
C ASN A 156 -24.38 14.40 -12.96
N LYS A 157 -25.50 14.79 -13.57
CA LYS A 157 -26.64 13.90 -13.81
C LYS A 157 -26.34 12.84 -14.86
N ILE A 158 -25.53 13.19 -15.86
CA ILE A 158 -25.22 12.34 -17.01
C ILE A 158 -23.98 11.47 -16.76
N ALA A 159 -23.06 11.91 -15.88
CA ALA A 159 -21.79 11.22 -15.60
C ALA A 159 -21.95 9.77 -15.10
N ASN A 160 -23.11 9.41 -14.56
CA ASN A 160 -23.45 8.06 -14.09
C ASN A 160 -24.20 7.22 -15.14
N LEU A 161 -24.37 7.71 -16.37
CA LEU A 161 -25.05 6.98 -17.43
C LEU A 161 -24.04 6.43 -18.43
N ASP A 162 -24.13 5.14 -18.75
CA ASP A 162 -23.35 4.49 -19.82
C ASP A 162 -23.86 4.93 -21.21
N GLY A 163 -23.55 6.18 -21.59
CA GLY A 163 -24.00 6.77 -22.85
C GLY A 163 -22.97 7.69 -23.49
N ARG A 164 -23.03 7.83 -24.82
CA ARG A 164 -22.26 8.85 -25.53
C ARG A 164 -23.00 10.17 -25.46
N ILE A 165 -22.30 11.24 -25.08
CA ILE A 165 -22.85 12.59 -24.98
C ILE A 165 -22.31 13.40 -26.16
N LEU A 166 -23.21 14.03 -26.95
CA LEU A 166 -22.87 14.99 -27.98
C LEU A 166 -23.08 16.39 -27.41
N ILE A 167 -22.08 17.25 -27.50
CA ILE A 167 -22.18 18.66 -27.13
C ILE A 167 -22.14 19.46 -28.42
N GLU A 168 -23.26 20.13 -28.75
CA GLU A 168 -23.36 21.03 -29.89
C GLU A 168 -23.21 22.47 -29.42
N ARG A 169 -22.51 23.27 -30.23
CA ARG A 169 -22.36 24.70 -30.00
C ARG A 169 -23.47 25.41 -30.79
N THR A 170 -24.40 26.03 -30.10
CA THR A 170 -25.35 26.99 -30.65
C THR A 170 -24.77 28.40 -30.76
#